data_0dbaf38777a26fe64c9b88f2901976e5
#
_entry.id   0dbaf38777a26fe64c9b88f2901976e5
#
_cell.length_a   1.000
_cell.length_b   1.000
_cell.length_c   1.000
_cell.angle_alpha   90.00
_cell.angle_beta   90.00
_cell.angle_gamma   90.00
#
_symmetry.space_group_name_H-M   'P 1'
#
loop_
_entity.id
_entity.type
_entity.pdbx_description
1 polymer ?
#
loop_
_entity_poly.entity_id
_entity_poly.type
_entity_poly.pdbx_seq_one_letter_code
_entity_poly.pdbx_strand_id
1 'polypeptide(L)'
;GSGKTTVLIQRVYNLLTYGRGSDSDEVPDWATEEDLGFLEHFPDRPDGDEVRRVHRLCAVDAPRPWEIVAITFTNKAAGEVKERLAARLGPAANDVWASTFHSACVRILRRDIDRIGFDKDFTIYDTDDAKRVIKDILKEQNLDEKTFPIRSVLSAISASKDRYEGPEVFRKKAEATNDWKNTRIAKIYAAYQQKLSTANALDFDDIIYHTVTLLQTEPEVLDYYQKKFRYVLVDEYQDTNHLQYLLTGLLAGGHRNLCVVGDDDQSIYRFRGANIENILNFEKQYKDARVIRLEQNYRSTQHILDAANAVIKNNEGRKGKTLWTDNGSGDVVTVKTSFNEGDEANFVAGDILMGVNRGRNFRDTAILYRMNAQSNALEYALKRNAIPYKVVGGMKFFDRAEIKDMLAYLCVLNNPMDDLRLRRIINTPARGIGATTMDKVAELAAEQGASLYEVIRNADLFPTLKAA
;
A
#
# COMPACT_ATOMS: atom_id res chain seq x y z
N GLY A 1 8.12 18.51 2.14
CA GLY A 1 9.43 19.04 2.00
C GLY A 1 10.31 19.10 3.25
N SER A 2 9.84 18.69 4.47
CA SER A 2 10.61 18.77 5.73
C SER A 2 11.58 17.60 5.97
N GLY A 3 11.89 16.80 4.96
CA GLY A 3 12.88 15.71 5.09
C GLY A 3 12.40 14.45 5.80
N LYS A 4 11.10 14.25 5.99
CA LYS A 4 10.52 13.05 6.69
C LYS A 4 11.13 11.73 6.24
N THR A 5 11.06 11.42 4.95
CA THR A 5 11.61 10.17 4.40
C THR A 5 13.14 10.08 4.59
N THR A 6 13.84 11.23 4.54
CA THR A 6 15.28 11.29 4.83
C THR A 6 15.56 10.91 6.28
N VAL A 7 14.76 11.38 7.24
CA VAL A 7 14.87 11.00 8.66
C VAL A 7 14.65 9.51 8.85
N LEU A 8 13.63 8.92 8.19
CA LEU A 8 13.40 7.49 8.25
C LEU A 8 14.61 6.69 7.72
N ILE A 9 15.17 7.09 6.57
CA ILE A 9 16.35 6.46 5.99
C ILE A 9 17.57 6.60 6.91
N GLN A 10 17.78 7.79 7.50
CA GLN A 10 18.85 8.03 8.46
C GLN A 10 18.68 7.18 9.73
N ARG A 11 17.43 6.99 10.20
CA ARG A 11 17.18 6.12 11.35
C ARG A 11 17.53 4.66 11.04
N VAL A 12 17.17 4.16 9.85
CA VAL A 12 17.54 2.81 9.41
C VAL A 12 19.07 2.69 9.31
N TYR A 13 19.75 3.68 8.70
CA TYR A 13 21.20 3.72 8.62
C TYR A 13 21.84 3.68 9.99
N ASN A 14 21.39 4.53 10.93
CA ASN A 14 21.90 4.60 12.30
C ASN A 14 21.70 3.28 13.03
N LEU A 15 20.51 2.66 12.91
CA LEU A 15 20.24 1.36 13.53
C LEU A 15 21.17 0.26 13.00
N LEU A 16 21.38 0.17 11.69
CA LEU A 16 22.25 -0.82 11.08
C LEU A 16 23.73 -0.60 11.40
N THR A 17 24.13 0.64 11.66
CA THR A 17 25.52 0.99 11.94
C THR A 17 25.83 0.90 13.43
N TYR A 18 24.95 1.44 14.27
CA TYR A 18 25.22 1.64 15.71
C TYR A 18 24.25 0.90 16.64
N GLY A 19 23.14 0.37 16.11
CA GLY A 19 22.10 -0.26 16.94
C GLY A 19 21.55 0.69 17.99
N ARG A 20 21.74 0.36 19.28
CA ARG A 20 21.38 1.18 20.44
C ARG A 20 22.53 2.09 20.92
N GLY A 21 23.63 2.16 20.18
CA GLY A 21 24.84 2.87 20.62
C GLY A 21 24.63 4.34 20.97
N SER A 22 23.67 5.04 20.33
CA SER A 22 23.32 6.43 20.66
C SER A 22 22.53 6.58 21.97
N ASP A 23 21.96 5.51 22.50
CA ASP A 23 21.07 5.51 23.67
C ASP A 23 21.60 4.57 24.76
N SER A 24 22.88 4.17 24.72
CA SER A 24 23.54 3.22 25.65
C SER A 24 24.88 3.75 26.11
N ASP A 25 25.15 3.56 27.42
CA ASP A 25 26.44 3.79 28.02
C ASP A 25 27.32 2.52 28.06
N GLU A 26 26.88 1.46 27.38
CA GLU A 26 27.60 0.19 27.30
C GLU A 26 28.92 0.38 26.55
N VAL A 27 30.02 -0.03 27.20
CA VAL A 27 31.35 -0.08 26.58
C VAL A 27 31.63 -1.54 26.21
N PRO A 28 32.02 -1.83 24.94
CA PRO A 28 32.33 -3.20 24.56
C PRO A 28 33.46 -3.78 25.43
N ASP A 29 33.31 -5.02 25.94
CA ASP A 29 34.31 -5.70 26.82
C ASP A 29 35.70 -5.83 26.18
N TRP A 30 35.77 -5.75 24.84
CA TRP A 30 37.00 -5.83 24.06
C TRP A 30 37.64 -4.46 23.77
N ALA A 31 36.98 -3.35 24.14
CA ALA A 31 37.53 -2.01 23.92
C ALA A 31 38.78 -1.79 24.85
N THR A 32 39.80 -1.20 24.29
CA THR A 32 41.07 -0.91 24.96
C THR A 32 41.21 0.58 25.27
N GLU A 33 42.17 0.94 26.13
CA GLU A 33 42.53 2.34 26.38
C GLU A 33 42.95 3.07 25.08
N GLU A 34 43.58 2.35 24.15
CA GLU A 34 43.94 2.89 22.83
C GLU A 34 42.71 3.22 22.02
N ASP A 35 41.62 2.41 22.10
CA ASP A 35 40.35 2.68 21.42
C ASP A 35 39.62 3.88 22.00
N LEU A 36 39.71 4.08 23.33
CA LEU A 36 39.16 5.28 23.98
C LEU A 36 39.95 6.54 23.56
N GLY A 37 41.29 6.47 23.58
CA GLY A 37 42.16 7.56 23.08
C GLY A 37 41.92 7.87 21.61
N PHE A 38 41.63 6.86 20.77
CA PHE A 38 41.22 7.06 19.37
C PHE A 38 39.91 7.80 19.25
N LEU A 39 38.89 7.49 20.07
CA LEU A 39 37.61 8.18 20.04
C LEU A 39 37.71 9.64 20.53
N GLU A 40 38.52 9.90 21.56
CA GLU A 40 38.76 11.26 22.07
C GLU A 40 39.46 12.17 21.06
N HIS A 41 40.33 11.59 20.21
CA HIS A 41 41.11 12.31 19.21
C HIS A 41 40.67 11.97 17.78
N PHE A 42 39.40 11.64 17.60
CA PHE A 42 38.86 11.26 16.28
C PHE A 42 39.08 12.40 15.26
N PRO A 43 39.69 12.11 14.10
CA PRO A 43 40.06 13.18 13.14
C PRO A 43 38.86 13.79 12.45
N ASP A 44 38.94 15.09 12.13
CA ASP A 44 37.93 15.83 11.36
C ASP A 44 37.69 15.25 9.95
N ARG A 45 38.68 14.57 9.40
CA ARG A 45 38.62 13.92 8.08
C ARG A 45 39.13 12.48 8.19
N PRO A 46 38.29 11.57 8.71
CA PRO A 46 38.69 10.19 8.88
C PRO A 46 38.82 9.46 7.56
N ASP A 47 39.73 8.50 7.50
CA ASP A 47 39.79 7.53 6.42
C ASP A 47 38.75 6.40 6.60
N GLY A 48 38.67 5.49 5.61
CA GLY A 48 37.68 4.41 5.64
C GLY A 48 37.90 3.37 6.75
N ASP A 49 39.12 3.21 7.23
CA ASP A 49 39.45 2.28 8.33
C ASP A 49 39.08 2.88 9.67
N GLU A 50 39.36 4.15 9.84
CA GLU A 50 38.99 4.93 11.02
C GLU A 50 37.47 4.99 11.19
N VAL A 51 36.76 5.23 10.12
CA VAL A 51 35.25 5.21 10.10
C VAL A 51 34.75 3.82 10.51
N ARG A 52 35.34 2.73 9.98
CA ARG A 52 34.94 1.36 10.36
C ARG A 52 35.26 1.07 11.83
N ARG A 53 36.38 1.57 12.36
CA ARG A 53 36.76 1.43 13.77
C ARG A 53 35.74 2.12 14.67
N VAL A 54 35.33 3.37 14.37
CA VAL A 54 34.28 4.09 15.12
C VAL A 54 32.95 3.34 15.06
N HIS A 55 32.52 2.90 13.88
CA HIS A 55 31.28 2.14 13.76
C HIS A 55 31.26 0.91 14.66
N ARG A 56 32.38 0.19 14.72
CA ARG A 56 32.49 -1.00 15.57
C ARG A 56 32.54 -0.69 17.09
N LEU A 57 33.24 0.38 17.47
CA LEU A 57 33.37 0.81 18.87
C LEU A 57 32.05 1.37 19.43
N CYS A 58 31.31 2.10 18.62
CA CYS A 58 30.07 2.74 19.03
C CYS A 58 28.80 1.89 18.76
N ALA A 59 28.95 0.69 18.21
CA ALA A 59 27.81 -0.19 17.93
C ALA A 59 27.42 -1.00 19.17
N VAL A 60 26.16 -0.90 19.57
CA VAL A 60 25.57 -1.73 20.64
C VAL A 60 24.38 -2.46 20.07
N ASP A 61 24.47 -3.79 20.03
CA ASP A 61 23.38 -4.68 19.57
C ASP A 61 22.75 -4.23 18.22
N ALA A 62 23.60 -3.90 17.24
CA ALA A 62 23.15 -3.47 15.92
C ALA A 62 22.36 -4.59 15.21
N PRO A 63 21.14 -4.31 14.70
CA PRO A 63 20.33 -5.30 14.01
C PRO A 63 20.93 -5.63 12.64
N ARG A 64 20.64 -6.83 12.16
CA ARG A 64 20.92 -7.20 10.78
C ARG A 64 19.91 -6.57 9.82
N PRO A 65 20.24 -6.33 8.54
CA PRO A 65 19.32 -5.68 7.60
C PRO A 65 17.92 -6.33 7.52
N TRP A 66 17.84 -7.66 7.56
CA TRP A 66 16.56 -8.39 7.51
C TRP A 66 15.74 -8.34 8.81
N GLU A 67 16.31 -7.79 9.89
CA GLU A 67 15.62 -7.58 11.16
C GLU A 67 14.89 -6.20 11.22
N ILE A 68 14.98 -5.43 10.13
CA ILE A 68 14.31 -4.14 9.99
C ILE A 68 13.23 -4.24 8.92
N VAL A 69 12.00 -3.85 9.26
CA VAL A 69 10.92 -3.63 8.30
C VAL A 69 10.61 -2.14 8.19
N ALA A 70 10.66 -1.61 6.96
CA ALA A 70 10.32 -0.23 6.63
C ALA A 70 9.13 -0.21 5.65
N ILE A 71 7.98 0.22 6.15
CA ILE A 71 6.72 0.18 5.42
C ILE A 71 6.38 1.54 4.85
N THR A 72 6.00 1.58 3.58
CA THR A 72 5.58 2.78 2.85
C THR A 72 4.24 2.54 2.16
N PHE A 73 3.63 3.60 1.59
CA PHE A 73 2.34 3.46 0.88
C PHE A 73 2.47 3.11 -0.61
N THR A 74 3.62 3.37 -1.22
CA THR A 74 3.82 3.14 -2.66
C THR A 74 5.08 2.35 -2.95
N ASN A 75 5.05 1.53 -4.00
CA ASN A 75 6.22 0.78 -4.46
C ASN A 75 7.37 1.72 -4.87
N LYS A 76 7.05 2.91 -5.39
CA LYS A 76 8.04 3.94 -5.72
C LYS A 76 8.78 4.41 -4.46
N ALA A 77 8.06 4.71 -3.38
CA ALA A 77 8.68 5.13 -2.13
C ALA A 77 9.51 4.00 -1.50
N ALA A 78 9.02 2.76 -1.55
CA ALA A 78 9.79 1.59 -1.10
C ALA A 78 11.08 1.39 -1.91
N GLY A 79 11.03 1.56 -3.23
CA GLY A 79 12.20 1.54 -4.11
C GLY A 79 13.20 2.64 -3.75
N GLU A 80 12.73 3.87 -3.56
CA GLU A 80 13.57 5.01 -3.15
C GLU A 80 14.28 4.77 -1.80
N VAL A 81 13.59 4.19 -0.83
CA VAL A 81 14.20 3.80 0.46
C VAL A 81 15.34 2.80 0.22
N LYS A 82 15.12 1.76 -0.57
CA LYS A 82 16.14 0.75 -0.90
C LYS A 82 17.35 1.36 -1.62
N GLU A 83 17.11 2.16 -2.65
CA GLU A 83 18.17 2.82 -3.43
C GLU A 83 19.04 3.72 -2.55
N ARG A 84 18.42 4.54 -1.70
CA ARG A 84 19.13 5.46 -0.81
C ARG A 84 19.91 4.73 0.30
N LEU A 85 19.37 3.62 0.81
CA LEU A 85 20.09 2.77 1.77
C LEU A 85 21.26 2.06 1.09
N ALA A 86 21.06 1.49 -0.10
CA ALA A 86 22.10 0.80 -0.85
C ALA A 86 23.26 1.75 -1.24
N ALA A 87 22.98 3.01 -1.55
CA ALA A 87 23.98 4.02 -1.84
C ALA A 87 24.91 4.31 -0.66
N ARG A 88 24.48 4.05 0.58
CA ARG A 88 25.25 4.33 1.82
C ARG A 88 25.84 3.09 2.44
N LEU A 89 25.12 1.98 2.45
CA LEU A 89 25.45 0.74 3.15
C LEU A 89 25.91 -0.38 2.20
N GLY A 90 25.86 -0.11 0.88
CA GLY A 90 26.16 -1.11 -0.13
C GLY A 90 25.04 -2.17 -0.29
N PRO A 91 25.34 -3.30 -0.98
CA PRO A 91 24.32 -4.30 -1.36
C PRO A 91 23.58 -4.94 -0.20
N ALA A 92 24.18 -5.04 0.99
CA ALA A 92 23.54 -5.62 2.19
C ALA A 92 22.25 -4.88 2.59
N ALA A 93 22.12 -3.59 2.25
CA ALA A 93 20.90 -2.84 2.51
C ALA A 93 19.66 -3.36 1.75
N ASN A 94 19.84 -4.16 0.68
CA ASN A 94 18.74 -4.78 -0.06
C ASN A 94 17.97 -5.82 0.76
N ASP A 95 18.55 -6.34 1.83
CA ASP A 95 17.92 -7.30 2.73
C ASP A 95 16.96 -6.64 3.73
N VAL A 96 16.99 -5.31 3.85
CA VAL A 96 15.97 -4.55 4.60
C VAL A 96 14.59 -4.77 3.95
N TRP A 97 13.58 -5.10 4.77
CA TRP A 97 12.22 -5.27 4.27
C TRP A 97 11.56 -3.91 3.98
N ALA A 98 12.12 -3.15 3.05
CA ALA A 98 11.47 -1.94 2.56
C ALA A 98 10.40 -2.31 1.52
N SER A 99 9.12 -2.12 1.86
CA SER A 99 7.98 -2.55 1.04
C SER A 99 6.71 -1.76 1.36
N THR A 100 5.66 -1.96 0.56
CA THR A 100 4.32 -1.48 0.94
C THR A 100 3.68 -2.43 1.95
N PHE A 101 2.62 -1.97 2.66
CA PHE A 101 1.82 -2.82 3.54
C PHE A 101 1.41 -4.12 2.85
N HIS A 102 0.77 -4.02 1.68
CA HIS A 102 0.32 -5.20 0.93
C HIS A 102 1.47 -6.13 0.54
N SER A 103 2.60 -5.60 0.09
CA SER A 103 3.75 -6.45 -0.29
C SER A 103 4.35 -7.18 0.90
N ALA A 104 4.41 -6.54 2.07
CA ALA A 104 4.84 -7.19 3.30
C ALA A 104 3.87 -8.31 3.71
N CYS A 105 2.56 -8.02 3.69
CA CYS A 105 1.51 -8.98 4.00
C CYS A 105 1.51 -10.18 3.06
N VAL A 106 1.62 -9.98 1.75
CA VAL A 106 1.72 -11.08 0.77
C VAL A 106 2.89 -12.01 1.10
N ARG A 107 4.06 -11.47 1.46
CA ARG A 107 5.21 -12.31 1.85
C ARG A 107 4.96 -13.11 3.14
N ILE A 108 4.25 -12.53 4.10
CA ILE A 108 3.83 -13.22 5.34
C ILE A 108 2.85 -14.34 4.98
N LEU A 109 1.79 -14.02 4.24
CA LEU A 109 0.75 -14.97 3.86
C LEU A 109 1.30 -16.12 3.00
N ARG A 110 2.17 -15.86 2.02
CA ARG A 110 2.80 -16.90 1.20
C ARG A 110 3.58 -17.93 2.02
N ARG A 111 4.01 -17.56 3.22
CA ARG A 111 4.69 -18.48 4.12
C ARG A 111 3.74 -19.25 5.03
N ASP A 112 2.75 -18.59 5.62
CA ASP A 112 2.04 -19.12 6.80
C ASP A 112 0.50 -19.14 6.68
N ILE A 113 -0.09 -18.76 5.52
CA ILE A 113 -1.56 -18.65 5.35
C ILE A 113 -2.28 -19.99 5.50
N ASP A 114 -1.58 -21.12 5.28
CA ASP A 114 -2.10 -22.46 5.47
C ASP A 114 -2.64 -22.71 6.89
N ARG A 115 -2.15 -22.00 7.88
CA ARG A 115 -2.64 -22.07 9.26
C ARG A 115 -4.05 -21.50 9.45
N ILE A 116 -4.53 -20.70 8.51
CA ILE A 116 -5.89 -20.12 8.53
C ILE A 116 -6.80 -20.65 7.40
N GLY A 117 -6.42 -21.79 6.81
CA GLY A 117 -7.29 -22.55 5.90
C GLY A 117 -7.24 -22.15 4.43
N PHE A 118 -6.18 -21.48 3.96
CA PHE A 118 -5.90 -21.23 2.54
C PHE A 118 -4.64 -21.96 2.11
N ASP A 119 -4.50 -22.21 0.82
CA ASP A 119 -3.24 -22.72 0.26
C ASP A 119 -2.28 -21.57 -0.05
N LYS A 120 -0.96 -21.84 0.03
CA LYS A 120 0.08 -20.84 -0.16
C LYS A 120 0.16 -20.25 -1.56
N ASP A 121 -0.38 -20.92 -2.54
CA ASP A 121 -0.46 -20.55 -3.95
C ASP A 121 -1.69 -19.69 -4.32
N PHE A 122 -2.37 -19.14 -3.30
CA PHE A 122 -3.58 -18.31 -3.49
C PHE A 122 -3.44 -17.26 -4.61
N THR A 123 -4.54 -17.00 -5.29
CA THR A 123 -4.64 -15.95 -6.32
C THR A 123 -5.04 -14.61 -5.70
N ILE A 124 -4.51 -13.51 -6.24
CA ILE A 124 -4.92 -12.16 -5.84
C ILE A 124 -5.89 -11.61 -6.90
N TYR A 125 -7.12 -11.33 -6.50
CA TYR A 125 -8.15 -10.76 -7.36
C TYR A 125 -8.03 -9.23 -7.44
N ASP A 126 -8.11 -8.72 -8.67
CA ASP A 126 -8.20 -7.28 -8.89
C ASP A 126 -9.63 -6.77 -8.72
N THR A 127 -9.81 -5.44 -8.87
CA THR A 127 -11.14 -4.82 -8.74
C THR A 127 -12.16 -5.34 -9.75
N ASP A 128 -11.73 -5.73 -10.96
CA ASP A 128 -12.64 -6.23 -11.99
C ASP A 128 -13.03 -7.68 -11.70
N ASP A 129 -12.14 -8.47 -11.15
CA ASP A 129 -12.42 -9.81 -10.66
C ASP A 129 -13.44 -9.77 -9.51
N ALA A 130 -13.21 -8.89 -8.53
CA ALA A 130 -14.12 -8.67 -7.41
C ALA A 130 -15.53 -8.26 -7.89
N LYS A 131 -15.63 -7.36 -8.89
CA LYS A 131 -16.91 -6.97 -9.49
C LYS A 131 -17.63 -8.14 -10.13
N ARG A 132 -16.91 -9.03 -10.83
CA ARG A 132 -17.51 -10.23 -11.46
C ARG A 132 -18.07 -11.16 -10.41
N VAL A 133 -17.32 -11.44 -9.34
CA VAL A 133 -17.81 -12.29 -8.24
C VAL A 133 -19.07 -11.69 -7.63
N ILE A 134 -19.13 -10.39 -7.34
CA ILE A 134 -20.35 -9.76 -6.82
C ILE A 134 -21.51 -9.86 -7.82
N LYS A 135 -21.24 -9.63 -9.11
CA LYS A 135 -22.27 -9.76 -10.16
C LYS A 135 -22.88 -11.16 -10.21
N ASP A 136 -22.05 -12.19 -10.11
CA ASP A 136 -22.51 -13.58 -10.08
C ASP A 136 -23.35 -13.87 -8.83
N ILE A 137 -22.94 -13.37 -7.66
CA ILE A 137 -23.71 -13.50 -6.41
C ILE A 137 -25.07 -12.79 -6.52
N LEU A 138 -25.12 -11.58 -7.08
CA LEU A 138 -26.39 -10.87 -7.26
C LEU A 138 -27.34 -11.68 -8.16
N LYS A 139 -26.83 -12.27 -9.24
CA LYS A 139 -27.62 -13.15 -10.14
C LYS A 139 -28.13 -14.40 -9.41
N GLU A 140 -27.27 -15.09 -8.69
CA GLU A 140 -27.60 -16.30 -7.91
C GLU A 140 -28.67 -16.04 -6.83
N GLN A 141 -28.59 -14.85 -6.19
CA GLN A 141 -29.53 -14.46 -5.15
C GLN A 141 -30.78 -13.71 -5.70
N ASN A 142 -30.94 -13.63 -7.02
CA ASN A 142 -32.01 -12.87 -7.70
C ASN A 142 -32.14 -11.43 -7.20
N LEU A 143 -31.02 -10.76 -7.02
CA LEU A 143 -30.95 -9.35 -6.60
C LEU A 143 -30.68 -8.41 -7.78
N ASP A 144 -31.41 -7.29 -7.79
CA ASP A 144 -31.28 -6.29 -8.84
C ASP A 144 -30.08 -5.38 -8.64
N GLU A 145 -29.27 -5.19 -9.70
CA GLU A 145 -28.07 -4.31 -9.67
C GLU A 145 -28.41 -2.83 -9.48
N LYS A 146 -29.64 -2.38 -9.77
CA LYS A 146 -30.05 -0.99 -9.50
C LYS A 146 -30.24 -0.75 -8.02
N THR A 147 -30.79 -1.74 -7.32
CA THR A 147 -30.99 -1.70 -5.86
C THR A 147 -29.68 -1.93 -5.12
N PHE A 148 -28.84 -2.82 -5.64
CA PHE A 148 -27.53 -3.17 -5.09
C PHE A 148 -26.40 -2.91 -6.10
N PRO A 149 -26.05 -1.64 -6.36
CA PRO A 149 -24.97 -1.32 -7.31
C PRO A 149 -23.67 -1.99 -6.87
N ILE A 150 -23.03 -2.73 -7.75
CA ILE A 150 -21.82 -3.54 -7.47
C ILE A 150 -20.74 -2.72 -6.76
N ARG A 151 -20.52 -1.46 -7.20
CA ARG A 151 -19.54 -0.56 -6.57
C ARG A 151 -19.90 -0.22 -5.13
N SER A 152 -21.16 0.00 -4.83
CA SER A 152 -21.63 0.33 -3.49
C SER A 152 -21.50 -0.87 -2.55
N VAL A 153 -21.80 -2.08 -3.04
CA VAL A 153 -21.64 -3.33 -2.29
C VAL A 153 -20.16 -3.55 -1.97
N LEU A 154 -19.28 -3.47 -2.97
CA LEU A 154 -17.82 -3.60 -2.76
C LEU A 154 -17.29 -2.55 -1.78
N SER A 155 -17.73 -1.28 -1.90
CA SER A 155 -17.33 -0.23 -0.95
C SER A 155 -17.78 -0.53 0.48
N ALA A 156 -18.96 -1.10 0.68
CA ALA A 156 -19.44 -1.48 2.01
C ALA A 156 -18.63 -2.65 2.60
N ILE A 157 -18.28 -3.65 1.77
CA ILE A 157 -17.42 -4.78 2.15
C ILE A 157 -16.02 -4.29 2.51
N SER A 158 -15.40 -3.48 1.64
CA SER A 158 -14.07 -2.89 1.86
C SER A 158 -14.02 -2.09 3.15
N ALA A 159 -15.00 -1.19 3.38
CA ALA A 159 -15.10 -0.42 4.60
C ALA A 159 -15.30 -1.28 5.86
N SER A 160 -15.94 -2.44 5.73
CA SER A 160 -16.08 -3.40 6.83
C SER A 160 -14.74 -4.09 7.13
N LYS A 161 -14.05 -4.57 6.08
CA LYS A 161 -12.71 -5.18 6.21
C LYS A 161 -11.72 -4.18 6.82
N ASP A 162 -11.72 -2.93 6.39
CA ASP A 162 -10.85 -1.87 6.93
C ASP A 162 -11.02 -1.67 8.46
N ARG A 163 -12.21 -1.95 9.00
CA ARG A 163 -12.47 -1.92 10.44
C ARG A 163 -12.26 -3.26 11.14
N TYR A 164 -11.70 -4.24 10.46
CA TYR A 164 -11.53 -5.61 10.93
C TYR A 164 -12.87 -6.28 11.30
N GLU A 165 -13.90 -6.02 10.50
CA GLU A 165 -15.24 -6.55 10.68
C GLU A 165 -15.53 -7.58 9.57
N GLY A 166 -15.52 -8.86 9.93
CA GLY A 166 -15.93 -9.94 9.00
C GLY A 166 -17.44 -9.97 8.77
N PRO A 167 -17.93 -10.88 7.87
CA PRO A 167 -19.33 -10.96 7.48
C PRO A 167 -20.31 -11.08 8.66
N GLU A 168 -19.96 -11.85 9.68
CA GLU A 168 -20.80 -12.06 10.86
C GLU A 168 -20.94 -10.82 11.74
N VAL A 169 -19.84 -10.08 11.92
CA VAL A 169 -19.85 -8.81 12.68
C VAL A 169 -20.68 -7.78 11.94
N PHE A 170 -20.48 -7.69 10.62
CA PHE A 170 -21.27 -6.79 9.77
C PHE A 170 -22.76 -7.13 9.82
N ARG A 171 -23.12 -8.42 9.74
CA ARG A 171 -24.51 -8.90 9.86
C ARG A 171 -25.15 -8.48 11.18
N LYS A 172 -24.47 -8.77 12.32
CA LYS A 172 -24.98 -8.41 13.65
C LYS A 172 -25.24 -6.91 13.81
N LYS A 173 -24.35 -6.06 13.26
CA LYS A 173 -24.52 -4.60 13.26
C LYS A 173 -25.72 -4.15 12.41
N ALA A 174 -25.89 -4.72 11.22
CA ALA A 174 -27.00 -4.43 10.34
C ALA A 174 -28.35 -4.80 10.96
N GLU A 175 -28.41 -5.97 11.60
CA GLU A 175 -29.61 -6.46 12.32
C GLU A 175 -29.92 -5.57 13.53
N ALA A 176 -28.93 -5.16 14.31
CA ALA A 176 -29.11 -4.28 15.49
C ALA A 176 -29.65 -2.89 15.12
N THR A 177 -29.34 -2.40 13.91
CA THR A 177 -29.85 -1.12 13.40
C THR A 177 -31.12 -1.25 12.57
N ASN A 178 -31.64 -2.47 12.40
CA ASN A 178 -32.78 -2.83 11.54
C ASN A 178 -32.63 -2.29 10.09
N ASP A 179 -31.38 -2.26 9.59
CA ASP A 179 -31.08 -1.82 8.23
C ASP A 179 -31.20 -3.01 7.26
N TRP A 180 -32.37 -3.08 6.59
CA TRP A 180 -32.67 -4.15 5.65
C TRP A 180 -31.66 -4.24 4.50
N LYS A 181 -31.16 -3.08 4.03
CA LYS A 181 -30.22 -3.02 2.92
C LYS A 181 -28.86 -3.59 3.34
N ASN A 182 -28.35 -3.17 4.50
CA ASN A 182 -27.10 -3.68 5.03
C ASN A 182 -27.25 -5.17 5.47
N THR A 183 -28.42 -5.59 5.93
CA THR A 183 -28.70 -7.04 6.17
C THR A 183 -28.59 -7.86 4.88
N ARG A 184 -29.04 -7.32 3.74
CA ARG A 184 -28.84 -7.98 2.44
C ARG A 184 -27.38 -7.96 2.00
N ILE A 185 -26.68 -6.82 2.17
CA ILE A 185 -25.24 -6.70 1.88
C ILE A 185 -24.44 -7.69 2.74
N ALA A 186 -24.83 -7.94 4.00
CA ALA A 186 -24.20 -8.94 4.85
C ALA A 186 -24.26 -10.36 4.25
N LYS A 187 -25.40 -10.74 3.65
CA LYS A 187 -25.53 -12.03 2.95
C LYS A 187 -24.66 -12.10 1.70
N ILE A 188 -24.61 -11.00 0.93
CA ILE A 188 -23.71 -10.88 -0.23
C ILE A 188 -22.25 -10.97 0.22
N TYR A 189 -21.88 -10.31 1.32
CA TYR A 189 -20.52 -10.34 1.86
C TYR A 189 -20.13 -11.76 2.30
N ALA A 190 -21.00 -12.48 3.01
CA ALA A 190 -20.74 -13.87 3.39
C ALA A 190 -20.53 -14.77 2.15
N ALA A 191 -21.39 -14.64 1.13
CA ALA A 191 -21.27 -15.39 -0.12
C ALA A 191 -19.97 -14.99 -0.88
N TYR A 192 -19.59 -13.71 -0.85
CA TYR A 192 -18.37 -13.20 -1.46
C TYR A 192 -17.13 -13.84 -0.83
N GLN A 193 -17.01 -13.82 0.49
CA GLN A 193 -15.89 -14.46 1.20
C GLN A 193 -15.85 -15.96 0.98
N GLN A 194 -17.00 -16.62 0.95
CA GLN A 194 -17.07 -18.06 0.67
C GLN A 194 -16.55 -18.37 -0.75
N LYS A 195 -16.95 -17.60 -1.76
CA LYS A 195 -16.46 -17.79 -3.14
C LYS A 195 -14.95 -17.56 -3.26
N LEU A 196 -14.41 -16.51 -2.60
CA LEU A 196 -12.98 -16.27 -2.58
C LEU A 196 -12.23 -17.42 -1.89
N SER A 197 -12.69 -17.86 -0.72
CA SER A 197 -12.08 -18.99 0.00
C SER A 197 -12.11 -20.28 -0.83
N THR A 198 -13.24 -20.61 -1.45
CA THR A 198 -13.36 -21.81 -2.31
C THR A 198 -12.41 -21.74 -3.53
N ALA A 199 -12.20 -20.55 -4.10
CA ALA A 199 -11.29 -20.34 -5.21
C ALA A 199 -9.81 -20.22 -4.78
N ASN A 200 -9.50 -20.38 -3.51
CA ASN A 200 -8.20 -20.04 -2.93
C ASN A 200 -7.71 -18.69 -3.41
N ALA A 201 -8.55 -17.66 -3.26
CA ALA A 201 -8.30 -16.31 -3.75
C ALA A 201 -8.50 -15.27 -2.64
N LEU A 202 -7.74 -14.20 -2.73
CA LEU A 202 -7.82 -13.04 -1.84
C LEU A 202 -8.05 -11.79 -2.68
N ASP A 203 -8.91 -10.87 -2.24
CA ASP A 203 -8.90 -9.52 -2.78
C ASP A 203 -7.84 -8.63 -2.10
N PHE A 204 -7.75 -7.36 -2.52
CA PHE A 204 -6.74 -6.46 -1.98
C PHE A 204 -6.91 -6.20 -0.48
N ASP A 205 -8.15 -6.11 0.01
CA ASP A 205 -8.44 -5.86 1.42
C ASP A 205 -8.16 -7.12 2.26
N ASP A 206 -8.42 -8.31 1.71
CA ASP A 206 -8.12 -9.60 2.34
C ASP A 206 -6.65 -9.78 2.67
N ILE A 207 -5.74 -9.21 1.87
CA ILE A 207 -4.30 -9.36 2.09
C ILE A 207 -3.91 -8.85 3.49
N ILE A 208 -4.39 -7.67 3.87
CA ILE A 208 -4.08 -7.12 5.20
C ILE A 208 -4.98 -7.77 6.25
N TYR A 209 -6.26 -7.97 5.95
CA TYR A 209 -7.24 -8.60 6.85
C TYR A 209 -6.78 -9.97 7.33
N HIS A 210 -6.43 -10.87 6.41
CA HIS A 210 -5.97 -12.21 6.75
C HIS A 210 -4.59 -12.22 7.39
N THR A 211 -3.71 -11.27 7.09
CA THR A 211 -2.45 -11.13 7.82
C THR A 211 -2.68 -10.77 9.28
N VAL A 212 -3.59 -9.82 9.55
CA VAL A 212 -3.97 -9.48 10.93
C VAL A 212 -4.61 -10.68 11.63
N THR A 213 -5.52 -11.38 10.95
CA THR A 213 -6.15 -12.60 11.47
C THR A 213 -5.10 -13.65 11.82
N LEU A 214 -4.20 -13.98 10.90
CA LEU A 214 -3.12 -14.94 11.09
C LEU A 214 -2.26 -14.60 12.31
N LEU A 215 -1.84 -13.34 12.43
CA LEU A 215 -1.01 -12.92 13.57
C LEU A 215 -1.77 -12.90 14.91
N GLN A 216 -3.09 -12.74 14.90
CA GLN A 216 -3.89 -12.78 16.12
C GLN A 216 -4.28 -14.20 16.55
N THR A 217 -4.49 -15.10 15.59
CA THR A 217 -4.95 -16.48 15.88
C THR A 217 -3.82 -17.47 16.06
N GLU A 218 -2.63 -17.17 15.48
CA GLU A 218 -1.48 -18.07 15.48
C GLU A 218 -0.30 -17.44 16.26
N PRO A 219 -0.22 -17.66 17.60
CA PRO A 219 0.81 -17.05 18.45
C PRO A 219 2.26 -17.37 18.03
N GLU A 220 2.51 -18.57 17.49
CA GLU A 220 3.82 -18.98 17.01
C GLU A 220 4.28 -18.15 15.80
N VAL A 221 3.33 -17.82 14.91
CA VAL A 221 3.59 -16.97 13.74
C VAL A 221 3.87 -15.54 14.20
N LEU A 222 3.07 -15.02 15.12
CA LEU A 222 3.28 -13.71 15.72
C LEU A 222 4.66 -13.60 16.38
N ASP A 223 5.01 -14.54 17.25
CA ASP A 223 6.31 -14.58 17.94
C ASP A 223 7.48 -14.62 16.94
N TYR A 224 7.34 -15.44 15.88
CA TYR A 224 8.35 -15.49 14.82
C TYR A 224 8.58 -14.12 14.17
N TYR A 225 7.51 -13.39 13.78
CA TYR A 225 7.67 -12.09 13.12
C TYR A 225 8.09 -10.99 14.09
N GLN A 226 7.69 -11.04 15.35
CA GLN A 226 8.19 -10.11 16.40
C GLN A 226 9.68 -10.31 16.67
N LYS A 227 10.18 -11.53 16.69
CA LYS A 227 11.61 -11.82 16.81
C LYS A 227 12.40 -11.47 15.56
N LYS A 228 11.78 -11.71 14.39
CA LYS A 228 12.40 -11.38 13.10
C LYS A 228 12.54 -9.89 12.89
N PHE A 229 11.50 -9.11 13.14
CA PHE A 229 11.50 -7.67 12.93
C PHE A 229 11.76 -6.94 14.24
N ARG A 230 13.03 -6.78 14.58
CA ARG A 230 13.43 -6.05 15.79
C ARG A 230 13.08 -4.57 15.74
N TYR A 231 12.93 -4.01 14.54
CA TYR A 231 12.54 -2.61 14.33
C TYR A 231 11.50 -2.51 13.23
N VAL A 232 10.42 -1.79 13.55
CA VAL A 232 9.31 -1.50 12.62
C VAL A 232 9.28 -0.01 12.35
N LEU A 233 9.42 0.39 11.09
CA LEU A 233 9.34 1.78 10.66
C LEU A 233 8.20 1.96 9.67
N VAL A 234 7.41 3.02 9.81
CA VAL A 234 6.27 3.31 8.93
C VAL A 234 6.33 4.76 8.47
N ASP A 235 6.34 4.97 7.15
CA ASP A 235 6.22 6.31 6.53
C ASP A 235 4.75 6.65 6.27
N GLU A 236 4.44 7.95 6.15
CA GLU A 236 3.10 8.50 5.88
C GLU A 236 2.01 7.96 6.83
N TYR A 237 2.33 7.83 8.12
CA TYR A 237 1.49 7.16 9.11
C TYR A 237 0.09 7.78 9.27
N GLN A 238 -0.11 9.05 8.91
CA GLN A 238 -1.41 9.73 8.90
C GLN A 238 -2.42 9.13 7.89
N ASP A 239 -1.93 8.37 6.90
CA ASP A 239 -2.76 7.75 5.87
C ASP A 239 -3.10 6.29 6.17
N THR A 240 -2.72 5.78 7.37
CA THR A 240 -3.04 4.42 7.79
C THR A 240 -4.52 4.24 8.13
N ASN A 241 -5.11 3.12 7.69
CA ASN A 241 -6.42 2.66 8.14
C ASN A 241 -6.30 1.84 9.44
N HIS A 242 -7.44 1.37 9.97
CA HIS A 242 -7.46 0.62 11.22
C HIS A 242 -6.73 -0.73 11.12
N LEU A 243 -6.84 -1.47 10.01
CA LEU A 243 -6.11 -2.73 9.82
C LEU A 243 -4.59 -2.53 9.80
N GLN A 244 -4.11 -1.51 9.09
CA GLN A 244 -2.68 -1.17 9.03
C GLN A 244 -2.14 -0.76 10.40
N TYR A 245 -2.95 -0.03 11.16
CA TYR A 245 -2.65 0.32 12.55
C TYR A 245 -2.53 -0.95 13.43
N LEU A 246 -3.50 -1.88 13.35
CA LEU A 246 -3.45 -3.15 14.09
C LEU A 246 -2.23 -3.97 13.69
N LEU A 247 -1.97 -4.11 12.41
CA LEU A 247 -0.80 -4.84 11.89
C LEU A 247 0.51 -4.27 12.45
N THR A 248 0.65 -2.95 12.41
CA THR A 248 1.83 -2.26 12.92
C THR A 248 2.02 -2.53 14.42
N GLY A 249 0.93 -2.46 15.19
CA GLY A 249 0.94 -2.76 16.62
C GLY A 249 1.30 -4.21 16.94
N LEU A 250 0.78 -5.18 16.17
CA LEU A 250 1.09 -6.60 16.31
C LEU A 250 2.58 -6.87 16.04
N LEU A 251 3.13 -6.35 14.95
CA LEU A 251 4.52 -6.57 14.60
C LEU A 251 5.49 -5.95 15.63
N ALA A 252 5.17 -4.77 16.17
CA ALA A 252 6.00 -4.09 17.16
C ALA A 252 5.74 -4.52 18.61
N GLY A 253 4.71 -5.32 18.88
CA GLY A 253 4.19 -5.61 20.23
C GLY A 253 5.20 -6.27 21.16
N GLY A 254 6.08 -7.13 20.63
CA GLY A 254 7.06 -7.87 21.43
C GLY A 254 8.24 -7.03 21.95
N HIS A 255 8.59 -5.93 21.27
CA HIS A 255 9.79 -5.14 21.57
C HIS A 255 9.55 -3.62 21.61
N ARG A 256 8.40 -3.14 21.12
CA ARG A 256 7.99 -1.72 21.05
C ARG A 256 8.94 -0.79 20.28
N ASN A 257 9.87 -1.33 19.49
CA ASN A 257 10.76 -0.56 18.61
C ASN A 257 10.02 -0.10 17.36
N LEU A 258 9.11 0.83 17.53
CA LEU A 258 8.26 1.40 16.49
C LEU A 258 8.66 2.84 16.21
N CYS A 259 8.98 3.15 14.96
CA CYS A 259 9.25 4.50 14.48
C CYS A 259 8.23 4.86 13.40
N VAL A 260 7.39 5.84 13.64
CA VAL A 260 6.42 6.33 12.66
C VAL A 260 6.80 7.73 12.20
N VAL A 261 6.65 7.97 10.91
CA VAL A 261 6.88 9.28 10.30
C VAL A 261 5.61 9.68 9.55
N GLY A 262 5.15 10.90 9.73
CA GLY A 262 3.93 11.35 9.12
C GLY A 262 3.71 12.86 9.19
N ASP A 263 2.59 13.29 8.67
CA ASP A 263 2.18 14.69 8.61
C ASP A 263 0.66 14.80 8.69
N ASP A 264 0.15 15.17 9.83
CA ASP A 264 -1.29 15.34 10.08
C ASP A 264 -1.95 16.32 9.09
N ASP A 265 -1.21 17.34 8.64
CA ASP A 265 -1.69 18.31 7.64
C ASP A 265 -1.80 17.71 6.21
N GLN A 266 -1.21 16.56 5.96
CA GLN A 266 -1.25 15.84 4.67
C GLN A 266 -2.20 14.63 4.65
N SER A 267 -3.04 14.45 5.67
CA SER A 267 -4.03 13.37 5.71
C SER A 267 -5.18 13.63 4.74
N ILE A 268 -5.04 13.16 3.50
CA ILE A 268 -6.01 13.37 2.41
C ILE A 268 -6.68 12.08 1.94
N TYR A 269 -6.40 10.93 2.55
CA TYR A 269 -6.93 9.61 2.16
C TYR A 269 -8.08 9.11 3.04
N ARG A 270 -8.78 9.99 3.77
CA ARG A 270 -9.95 9.62 4.58
C ARG A 270 -11.02 8.86 3.77
N PHE A 271 -11.22 9.24 2.50
CA PHE A 271 -12.16 8.58 1.59
C PHE A 271 -11.72 7.14 1.19
N ARG A 272 -10.50 6.73 1.55
CA ARG A 272 -9.95 5.37 1.43
C ARG A 272 -9.77 4.68 2.77
N GLY A 273 -10.49 5.10 3.82
CA GLY A 273 -10.43 4.48 5.13
C GLY A 273 -9.30 4.97 6.04
N ALA A 274 -8.45 5.92 5.61
CA ALA A 274 -7.42 6.49 6.47
C ALA A 274 -8.03 7.13 7.71
N ASN A 275 -7.38 6.90 8.86
CA ASN A 275 -7.80 7.45 10.14
C ASN A 275 -6.68 8.30 10.75
N ILE A 276 -6.84 9.60 10.70
CA ILE A 276 -5.89 10.57 11.24
C ILE A 276 -5.64 10.38 12.75
N GLU A 277 -6.61 9.83 13.48
CA GLU A 277 -6.48 9.57 14.92
C GLU A 277 -5.31 8.63 15.24
N ASN A 278 -4.90 7.79 14.30
CA ASN A 278 -3.75 6.91 14.46
C ASN A 278 -2.46 7.69 14.76
N ILE A 279 -2.23 8.82 14.07
CA ILE A 279 -1.06 9.67 14.32
C ILE A 279 -1.31 10.68 15.45
N LEU A 280 -2.51 11.23 15.55
CA LEU A 280 -2.84 12.23 16.59
C LEU A 280 -2.79 11.63 17.99
N ASN A 281 -3.24 10.39 18.16
CA ASN A 281 -3.29 9.69 19.43
C ASN A 281 -2.07 8.78 19.69
N PHE A 282 -1.05 8.82 18.85
CA PHE A 282 0.14 7.97 18.98
C PHE A 282 0.81 8.10 20.36
N GLU A 283 0.99 9.33 20.85
CA GLU A 283 1.59 9.59 22.17
C GLU A 283 0.72 9.12 23.34
N LYS A 284 -0.62 9.07 23.15
CA LYS A 284 -1.52 8.54 24.19
C LYS A 284 -1.40 7.02 24.30
N GLN A 285 -1.17 6.34 23.17
CA GLN A 285 -1.00 4.89 23.11
C GLN A 285 0.40 4.46 23.56
N TYR A 286 1.42 5.18 23.12
CA TYR A 286 2.82 4.93 23.46
C TYR A 286 3.31 6.08 24.35
N LYS A 287 3.11 5.95 25.68
CA LYS A 287 3.42 7.02 26.64
C LYS A 287 4.89 7.40 26.73
N ASP A 288 5.76 6.50 26.33
CA ASP A 288 7.21 6.64 26.25
C ASP A 288 7.70 7.10 24.85
N ALA A 289 6.78 7.40 23.94
CA ALA A 289 7.14 7.85 22.61
C ALA A 289 7.83 9.22 22.64
N ARG A 290 8.96 9.34 21.96
CA ARG A 290 9.65 10.60 21.72
C ARG A 290 9.16 11.22 20.42
N VAL A 291 8.50 12.36 20.50
CA VAL A 291 8.01 13.10 19.33
C VAL A 291 8.99 14.18 18.92
N ILE A 292 9.39 14.16 17.64
CA ILE A 292 10.29 15.14 17.03
C ILE A 292 9.53 15.85 15.92
N ARG A 293 9.43 17.18 15.98
CA ARG A 293 8.78 18.00 14.98
C ARG A 293 9.79 18.50 13.94
N LEU A 294 9.46 18.30 12.66
CA LEU A 294 10.26 18.76 11.53
C LEU A 294 9.58 19.96 10.89
N GLU A 295 9.96 21.17 11.31
CA GLU A 295 9.30 22.43 10.90
C GLU A 295 10.02 23.12 9.74
N GLN A 296 11.31 22.88 9.56
CA GLN A 296 12.06 23.42 8.43
C GLN A 296 11.69 22.68 7.13
N ASN A 297 11.34 23.45 6.12
CA ASN A 297 11.03 22.94 4.78
C ASN A 297 12.20 23.24 3.83
N TYR A 298 12.73 22.20 3.20
CA TYR A 298 13.89 22.27 2.28
C TYR A 298 13.47 22.24 0.80
N ARG A 299 12.17 22.17 0.50
CA ARG A 299 11.65 22.02 -0.86
C ARG A 299 11.17 23.33 -1.44
N SER A 300 10.37 24.07 -0.69
CA SER A 300 9.58 25.20 -1.17
C SER A 300 10.17 26.52 -0.71
N THR A 301 9.86 27.59 -1.45
CA THR A 301 10.13 28.98 -1.06
C THR A 301 9.05 29.50 -0.10
N GLN A 302 9.30 30.63 0.55
CA GLN A 302 8.45 31.15 1.63
C GLN A 302 7.03 31.49 1.14
N HIS A 303 6.85 32.13 -0.03
CA HIS A 303 5.51 32.45 -0.55
C HIS A 303 4.63 31.20 -0.75
N ILE A 304 5.21 30.06 -1.15
CA ILE A 304 4.48 28.79 -1.26
C ILE A 304 4.07 28.29 0.13
N LEU A 305 4.98 28.39 1.11
CA LEU A 305 4.68 27.97 2.48
C LEU A 305 3.64 28.87 3.16
N ASP A 306 3.68 30.17 2.91
CA ASP A 306 2.68 31.10 3.45
C ASP A 306 1.28 30.78 2.92
N ALA A 307 1.16 30.51 1.62
CA ALA A 307 -0.09 30.08 1.02
C ALA A 307 -0.57 28.74 1.61
N ALA A 308 0.33 27.76 1.74
CA ALA A 308 0.00 26.46 2.33
C ALA A 308 -0.40 26.59 3.81
N ASN A 309 0.34 27.38 4.61
CA ASN A 309 0.02 27.64 6.02
C ASN A 309 -1.34 28.35 6.16
N ALA A 310 -1.67 29.28 5.27
CA ALA A 310 -2.96 29.98 5.28
C ALA A 310 -4.12 29.03 4.97
N VAL A 311 -3.97 28.12 3.99
CA VAL A 311 -4.99 27.13 3.64
C VAL A 311 -5.20 26.13 4.78
N ILE A 312 -4.12 25.56 5.32
CA ILE A 312 -4.22 24.50 6.33
C ILE A 312 -4.71 25.01 7.69
N LYS A 313 -4.58 26.31 7.95
CA LYS A 313 -5.10 26.93 9.18
C LYS A 313 -6.62 26.78 9.35
N ASN A 314 -7.35 26.58 8.24
CA ASN A 314 -8.79 26.32 8.27
C ASN A 314 -9.16 24.92 8.75
N ASN A 315 -8.20 23.99 8.88
CA ASN A 315 -8.45 22.65 9.37
C ASN A 315 -8.43 22.63 10.90
N GLU A 316 -9.46 22.04 11.49
CA GLU A 316 -9.55 21.77 12.93
C GLU A 316 -8.95 20.40 13.28
N GLY A 317 -8.56 20.19 14.55
CA GLY A 317 -8.10 18.89 15.06
C GLY A 317 -6.66 18.51 14.67
N ARG A 318 -5.83 19.49 14.28
CA ARG A 318 -4.41 19.30 13.95
C ARG A 318 -3.51 19.56 15.18
N LYS A 319 -2.31 18.93 15.20
CA LYS A 319 -1.30 19.21 16.25
C LYS A 319 -0.67 20.61 16.14
N GLY A 320 -0.88 21.29 15.02
CA GLY A 320 -0.38 22.63 14.74
C GLY A 320 1.15 22.68 14.58
N LYS A 321 1.59 23.14 13.43
CA LYS A 321 2.98 23.51 13.14
C LYS A 321 2.97 24.66 12.15
N THR A 322 4.07 25.39 12.10
CA THR A 322 4.29 26.45 11.09
C THR A 322 5.55 26.12 10.33
N LEU A 323 5.39 25.82 9.04
CA LEU A 323 6.52 25.53 8.17
C LEU A 323 7.25 26.83 7.82
N TRP A 324 8.57 26.79 7.87
CA TRP A 324 9.47 27.85 7.48
C TRP A 324 10.60 27.31 6.58
N THR A 325 11.31 28.18 5.87
CA THR A 325 12.38 27.79 4.94
C THR A 325 13.48 28.84 4.85
N ASP A 326 14.68 28.38 4.54
CA ASP A 326 15.83 29.24 4.16
C ASP A 326 15.95 29.44 2.64
N ASN A 327 15.03 28.91 1.83
CA ASN A 327 15.06 29.01 0.37
C ASN A 327 14.66 30.38 -0.18
N GLY A 328 14.56 31.41 0.68
CA GLY A 328 14.14 32.74 0.31
C GLY A 328 12.66 32.90 0.00
N SER A 329 12.25 34.07 -0.44
CA SER A 329 10.82 34.38 -0.69
C SER A 329 10.26 33.64 -1.90
N GLY A 330 11.02 33.49 -2.98
CA GLY A 330 10.59 32.88 -4.24
C GLY A 330 9.58 33.74 -5.01
N ASP A 331 9.03 33.17 -6.08
CA ASP A 331 7.96 33.79 -6.87
C ASP A 331 6.63 33.76 -6.09
N VAL A 332 5.79 34.77 -6.36
CA VAL A 332 4.43 34.82 -5.77
C VAL A 332 3.52 33.76 -6.34
N VAL A 333 2.59 33.26 -5.52
CA VAL A 333 1.56 32.32 -5.97
C VAL A 333 0.53 33.05 -6.82
N THR A 334 0.34 32.63 -8.07
CA THR A 334 -0.63 33.21 -9.01
C THR A 334 -1.96 32.45 -8.94
N VAL A 335 -3.07 33.18 -8.80
CA VAL A 335 -4.42 32.63 -8.90
C VAL A 335 -5.08 33.15 -10.18
N LYS A 336 -5.51 32.23 -11.05
CA LYS A 336 -6.20 32.56 -12.31
C LYS A 336 -7.59 31.95 -12.30
N THR A 337 -8.60 32.77 -12.55
CA THR A 337 -9.96 32.31 -12.83
C THR A 337 -10.15 32.29 -14.36
N SER A 338 -10.60 31.16 -14.89
CA SER A 338 -10.84 30.97 -16.31
C SER A 338 -12.34 30.88 -16.60
N PHE A 339 -12.76 31.16 -17.83
CA PHE A 339 -14.17 31.12 -18.24
C PHE A 339 -14.69 29.67 -18.42
N ASN A 340 -13.79 28.77 -18.84
CA ASN A 340 -14.08 27.36 -19.05
C ASN A 340 -12.78 26.56 -19.03
N GLU A 341 -12.89 25.23 -19.12
CA GLU A 341 -11.76 24.28 -19.09
C GLU A 341 -10.79 24.48 -20.26
N GLY A 342 -11.28 24.96 -21.42
CA GLY A 342 -10.42 25.25 -22.59
C GLY A 342 -9.58 26.50 -22.37
N ASP A 343 -10.13 27.56 -21.78
CA ASP A 343 -9.41 28.78 -21.41
C ASP A 343 -8.36 28.48 -20.34
N GLU A 344 -8.72 27.67 -19.32
CA GLU A 344 -7.77 27.18 -18.30
C GLU A 344 -6.59 26.44 -18.95
N ALA A 345 -6.89 25.48 -19.81
CA ALA A 345 -5.88 24.64 -20.46
C ALA A 345 -4.95 25.45 -21.37
N ASN A 346 -5.49 26.44 -22.12
CA ASN A 346 -4.69 27.34 -22.96
C ASN A 346 -3.80 28.25 -22.11
N PHE A 347 -4.29 28.76 -20.98
CA PHE A 347 -3.49 29.54 -20.05
C PHE A 347 -2.32 28.71 -19.50
N VAL A 348 -2.57 27.49 -19.05
CA VAL A 348 -1.54 26.58 -18.54
C VAL A 348 -0.49 26.28 -19.61
N ALA A 349 -0.89 25.96 -20.84
CA ALA A 349 0.03 25.71 -21.94
C ALA A 349 0.89 26.95 -22.27
N GLY A 350 0.28 28.13 -22.27
CA GLY A 350 0.97 29.39 -22.49
C GLY A 350 2.00 29.71 -21.42
N ASP A 351 1.65 29.49 -20.14
CA ASP A 351 2.57 29.70 -19.00
C ASP A 351 3.77 28.75 -19.04
N ILE A 352 3.55 27.49 -19.41
CA ILE A 352 4.64 26.51 -19.60
C ILE A 352 5.61 26.99 -20.69
N LEU A 353 5.10 27.43 -21.85
CA LEU A 353 5.93 27.93 -22.96
C LEU A 353 6.70 29.17 -22.56
N MET A 354 6.09 30.12 -21.84
CA MET A 354 6.76 31.27 -21.31
C MET A 354 7.88 30.88 -20.33
N GLY A 355 7.64 29.88 -19.48
CA GLY A 355 8.65 29.35 -18.58
C GLY A 355 9.84 28.74 -19.31
N VAL A 356 9.58 27.96 -20.37
CA VAL A 356 10.63 27.37 -21.22
C VAL A 356 11.45 28.47 -21.94
N ASN A 357 10.80 29.49 -22.46
CA ASN A 357 11.48 30.63 -23.08
C ASN A 357 12.39 31.42 -22.09
N ARG A 358 12.13 31.30 -20.78
CA ARG A 358 12.92 31.84 -19.68
C ARG A 358 13.99 30.88 -19.14
N GLY A 359 14.19 29.71 -19.80
CA GLY A 359 15.23 28.74 -19.47
C GLY A 359 14.77 27.55 -18.58
N ARG A 360 13.47 27.40 -18.29
CA ARG A 360 12.96 26.19 -17.64
C ARG A 360 12.91 25.01 -18.64
N ASN A 361 12.99 23.79 -18.15
CA ASN A 361 12.72 22.62 -18.97
C ASN A 361 11.26 22.19 -18.83
N PHE A 362 10.68 21.51 -19.82
CA PHE A 362 9.33 20.93 -19.72
C PHE A 362 9.18 19.97 -18.54
N ARG A 363 10.24 19.20 -18.24
CA ARG A 363 10.28 18.25 -17.12
C ARG A 363 10.20 18.91 -15.74
N ASP A 364 10.41 20.21 -15.64
CA ASP A 364 10.40 20.96 -14.38
C ASP A 364 8.97 21.41 -14.00
N THR A 365 7.97 21.09 -14.85
CA THR A 365 6.57 21.47 -14.65
C THR A 365 5.70 20.25 -14.40
N ALA A 366 4.81 20.35 -13.41
CA ALA A 366 3.77 19.37 -13.16
C ALA A 366 2.39 20.03 -13.11
N ILE A 367 1.41 19.41 -13.74
CA ILE A 367 0.02 19.83 -13.69
C ILE A 367 -0.75 18.84 -12.79
N LEU A 368 -1.34 19.36 -11.72
CA LEU A 368 -2.13 18.56 -10.77
C LEU A 368 -3.61 18.87 -10.94
N TYR A 369 -4.44 17.85 -10.99
CA TYR A 369 -5.90 17.98 -11.11
C TYR A 369 -6.61 16.98 -10.21
N ARG A 370 -7.87 17.29 -9.87
CA ARG A 370 -8.65 16.46 -8.93
C ARG A 370 -9.31 15.25 -9.59
N MET A 371 -9.77 15.40 -10.81
CA MET A 371 -10.51 14.37 -11.55
C MET A 371 -9.84 14.05 -12.88
N ASN A 372 -9.78 12.77 -13.24
CA ASN A 372 -9.16 12.32 -14.49
C ASN A 372 -9.77 12.97 -15.73
N ALA A 373 -11.09 13.30 -15.72
CA ALA A 373 -11.75 13.97 -16.83
C ALA A 373 -11.14 15.34 -17.17
N GLN A 374 -10.53 16.03 -16.19
CA GLN A 374 -9.89 17.34 -16.41
C GLN A 374 -8.63 17.22 -17.28
N SER A 375 -8.01 16.02 -17.37
CA SER A 375 -6.83 15.84 -18.24
C SER A 375 -7.13 16.06 -19.71
N ASN A 376 -8.35 15.78 -20.18
CA ASN A 376 -8.69 15.84 -21.61
C ASN A 376 -8.46 17.22 -22.24
N ALA A 377 -8.93 18.29 -21.59
CA ALA A 377 -8.73 19.66 -22.07
C ALA A 377 -7.24 20.05 -22.02
N LEU A 378 -6.55 19.69 -20.94
CA LEU A 378 -5.11 19.91 -20.77
C LEU A 378 -4.29 19.18 -21.84
N GLU A 379 -4.57 17.88 -22.07
CA GLU A 379 -3.87 17.09 -23.10
C GLU A 379 -4.10 17.68 -24.50
N TYR A 380 -5.31 18.13 -24.81
CA TYR A 380 -5.61 18.78 -26.08
C TYR A 380 -4.79 20.06 -26.27
N ALA A 381 -4.74 20.93 -25.24
CA ALA A 381 -3.97 22.16 -25.29
C ALA A 381 -2.45 21.91 -25.39
N LEU A 382 -1.92 20.93 -24.64
CA LEU A 382 -0.51 20.56 -24.70
C LEU A 382 -0.12 20.01 -26.07
N LYS A 383 -0.93 19.10 -26.66
CA LYS A 383 -0.71 18.56 -28.00
C LYS A 383 -0.73 19.67 -29.07
N ARG A 384 -1.72 20.57 -29.01
CA ARG A 384 -1.84 21.68 -29.95
C ARG A 384 -0.64 22.61 -29.93
N ASN A 385 0.00 22.79 -28.77
CA ASN A 385 1.19 23.61 -28.59
C ASN A 385 2.49 22.83 -28.68
N ALA A 386 2.48 21.57 -29.13
CA ALA A 386 3.65 20.69 -29.24
C ALA A 386 4.45 20.57 -27.92
N ILE A 387 3.80 20.65 -26.78
CA ILE A 387 4.42 20.49 -25.45
C ILE A 387 4.48 18.98 -25.13
N PRO A 388 5.67 18.40 -24.92
CA PRO A 388 5.79 17.02 -24.51
C PRO A 388 5.26 16.81 -23.09
N TYR A 389 4.43 15.78 -22.89
CA TYR A 389 3.84 15.49 -21.59
C TYR A 389 3.71 13.97 -21.33
N LYS A 390 3.54 13.61 -20.08
CA LYS A 390 3.21 12.25 -19.64
C LYS A 390 2.07 12.30 -18.63
N VAL A 391 0.98 11.58 -18.91
CA VAL A 391 -0.10 11.37 -17.95
C VAL A 391 0.31 10.27 -16.97
N VAL A 392 0.28 10.59 -15.68
CA VAL A 392 0.56 9.63 -14.61
C VAL A 392 -0.78 9.06 -14.12
N GLY A 393 -0.90 7.73 -14.07
CA GLY A 393 -2.13 7.05 -13.66
C GLY A 393 -3.06 6.63 -14.80
N GLY A 394 -2.60 6.71 -16.07
CA GLY A 394 -3.29 6.13 -17.23
C GLY A 394 -3.39 4.59 -17.16
N MET A 395 -4.02 3.99 -18.20
CA MET A 395 -4.18 2.53 -18.33
C MET A 395 -2.83 1.84 -18.21
N LYS A 396 -2.71 0.93 -17.23
CA LYS A 396 -1.48 0.19 -17.00
C LYS A 396 -1.35 -0.97 -17.99
N PHE A 397 -0.12 -1.41 -18.26
CA PHE A 397 0.17 -2.55 -19.13
C PHE A 397 -0.62 -3.81 -18.72
N PHE A 398 -0.67 -4.10 -17.43
CA PHE A 398 -1.37 -5.26 -16.88
C PHE A 398 -2.90 -5.16 -16.90
N ASP A 399 -3.47 -3.99 -17.23
CA ASP A 399 -4.93 -3.80 -17.36
C ASP A 399 -5.44 -4.15 -18.75
N ARG A 400 -4.55 -4.39 -19.72
CA ARG A 400 -4.89 -4.77 -21.09
C ARG A 400 -5.49 -6.16 -21.12
N ALA A 401 -6.52 -6.36 -21.97
CA ALA A 401 -7.27 -7.61 -22.06
C ALA A 401 -6.38 -8.82 -22.37
N GLU A 402 -5.51 -8.68 -23.39
CA GLU A 402 -4.58 -9.71 -23.83
C GLU A 402 -3.57 -10.10 -22.73
N ILE A 403 -3.11 -9.13 -21.93
CA ILE A 403 -2.19 -9.39 -20.83
C ILE A 403 -2.93 -10.11 -19.69
N LYS A 404 -4.16 -9.69 -19.38
CA LYS A 404 -5.02 -10.37 -18.40
C LYS A 404 -5.33 -11.82 -18.82
N ASP A 405 -5.48 -12.10 -20.12
CA ASP A 405 -5.70 -13.45 -20.63
C ASP A 405 -4.45 -14.32 -20.40
N MET A 406 -3.27 -13.82 -20.75
CA MET A 406 -2.01 -14.52 -20.51
C MET A 406 -1.77 -14.78 -19.02
N LEU A 407 -2.01 -13.79 -18.17
CA LEU A 407 -1.90 -13.94 -16.72
C LEU A 407 -2.90 -14.97 -16.19
N ALA A 408 -4.12 -15.03 -16.74
CA ALA A 408 -5.11 -16.01 -16.31
C ALA A 408 -4.67 -17.45 -16.59
N TYR A 409 -3.99 -17.73 -17.71
CA TYR A 409 -3.36 -19.02 -17.95
C TYR A 409 -2.34 -19.39 -16.87
N LEU A 410 -1.45 -18.48 -16.54
CA LEU A 410 -0.45 -18.71 -15.50
C LEU A 410 -1.09 -18.89 -14.12
N CYS A 411 -2.15 -18.13 -13.82
CA CYS A 411 -2.89 -18.28 -12.57
C CYS A 411 -3.54 -19.65 -12.43
N VAL A 412 -4.21 -20.16 -13.49
CA VAL A 412 -4.85 -21.50 -13.48
C VAL A 412 -3.83 -22.61 -13.35
N LEU A 413 -2.64 -22.46 -13.94
CA LEU A 413 -1.54 -23.44 -13.77
C LEU A 413 -1.02 -23.46 -12.33
N ASN A 414 -1.00 -22.31 -11.65
CA ASN A 414 -0.56 -22.21 -10.25
C ASN A 414 -1.66 -22.58 -9.26
N ASN A 415 -2.90 -22.14 -9.52
CA ASN A 415 -4.07 -22.40 -8.68
C ASN A 415 -5.24 -22.94 -9.53
N PRO A 416 -5.41 -24.26 -9.68
CA PRO A 416 -6.50 -24.86 -10.43
C PRO A 416 -7.90 -24.65 -9.82
N MET A 417 -7.99 -24.17 -8.58
CA MET A 417 -9.26 -23.86 -7.92
C MET A 417 -9.84 -22.50 -8.35
N ASP A 418 -9.07 -21.69 -9.11
CA ASP A 418 -9.51 -20.37 -9.57
C ASP A 418 -10.44 -20.46 -10.78
N ASP A 419 -11.71 -20.77 -10.51
CA ASP A 419 -12.76 -20.89 -11.51
C ASP A 419 -12.98 -19.60 -12.33
N LEU A 420 -12.76 -18.43 -11.72
CA LEU A 420 -12.90 -17.15 -12.41
C LEU A 420 -11.88 -17.00 -13.54
N ARG A 421 -10.62 -17.34 -13.27
CA ARG A 421 -9.55 -17.32 -14.27
C ARG A 421 -9.75 -18.40 -15.32
N LEU A 422 -10.21 -19.58 -14.93
CA LEU A 422 -10.52 -20.66 -15.85
C LEU A 422 -11.64 -20.27 -16.83
N ARG A 423 -12.74 -19.71 -16.37
CA ARG A 423 -13.82 -19.19 -17.22
C ARG A 423 -13.35 -18.13 -18.21
N ARG A 424 -12.35 -17.33 -17.85
CA ARG A 424 -11.78 -16.32 -18.72
C ARG A 424 -11.03 -16.93 -19.91
N ILE A 425 -10.30 -18.02 -19.69
CA ILE A 425 -9.38 -18.58 -20.69
C ILE A 425 -9.92 -19.80 -21.43
N ILE A 426 -10.95 -20.47 -20.89
CA ILE A 426 -11.41 -21.77 -21.43
C ILE A 426 -11.74 -21.71 -22.93
N ASN A 427 -12.24 -20.57 -23.40
CA ASN A 427 -12.54 -20.32 -24.80
C ASN A 427 -11.73 -19.16 -25.43
N THR A 428 -10.55 -18.88 -24.87
CA THR A 428 -9.60 -17.89 -25.37
C THR A 428 -8.22 -18.54 -25.53
N PRO A 429 -7.74 -18.90 -26.74
CA PRO A 429 -8.43 -18.78 -28.04
C PRO A 429 -9.68 -19.64 -28.16
N ALA A 430 -10.51 -19.36 -29.15
CA ALA A 430 -11.78 -20.07 -29.35
C ALA A 430 -11.57 -21.59 -29.50
N ARG A 431 -12.28 -22.38 -28.64
CA ARG A 431 -12.24 -23.85 -28.60
C ARG A 431 -13.59 -24.49 -28.79
N GLY A 432 -14.62 -23.70 -29.16
CA GLY A 432 -15.99 -24.19 -29.32
C GLY A 432 -16.73 -24.44 -27.99
N ILE A 433 -16.16 -24.08 -26.86
CA ILE A 433 -16.77 -24.27 -25.54
C ILE A 433 -17.68 -23.07 -25.24
N GLY A 434 -18.98 -23.25 -25.40
CA GLY A 434 -19.98 -22.22 -25.19
C GLY A 434 -20.44 -22.07 -23.73
N ALA A 435 -21.27 -21.04 -23.48
CA ALA A 435 -21.84 -20.77 -22.15
C ALA A 435 -22.65 -21.98 -21.63
N THR A 436 -23.45 -22.64 -22.46
CA THR A 436 -24.25 -23.80 -22.08
C THR A 436 -23.40 -24.99 -21.60
N THR A 437 -22.23 -25.21 -22.21
CA THR A 437 -21.29 -26.24 -21.78
C THR A 437 -20.69 -25.87 -20.42
N MET A 438 -20.32 -24.61 -20.25
CA MET A 438 -19.78 -24.12 -18.97
C MET A 438 -20.81 -24.11 -17.84
N ASP A 439 -22.09 -23.90 -18.15
CA ASP A 439 -23.16 -24.00 -17.16
C ASP A 439 -23.33 -25.46 -16.68
N LYS A 440 -23.29 -26.43 -17.60
CA LYS A 440 -23.28 -27.87 -17.22
C LYS A 440 -22.07 -28.28 -16.39
N VAL A 441 -20.88 -27.77 -16.75
CA VAL A 441 -19.65 -27.98 -15.95
C VAL A 441 -19.82 -27.41 -14.54
N ALA A 442 -20.44 -26.23 -14.42
CA ALA A 442 -20.67 -25.60 -13.13
C ALA A 442 -21.70 -26.35 -12.26
N GLU A 443 -22.76 -26.90 -12.88
CA GLU A 443 -23.73 -27.75 -12.17
C GLU A 443 -23.04 -29.02 -11.62
N LEU A 444 -22.26 -29.71 -12.44
CA LEU A 444 -21.50 -30.89 -12.03
C LEU A 444 -20.45 -30.56 -10.95
N ALA A 445 -19.77 -29.46 -11.06
CA ALA A 445 -18.80 -29.01 -10.06
C ALA A 445 -19.48 -28.78 -8.70
N ALA A 446 -20.64 -28.13 -8.70
CA ALA A 446 -21.43 -27.90 -7.49
C ALA A 446 -21.95 -29.22 -6.86
N GLU A 447 -22.41 -30.18 -7.69
CA GLU A 447 -22.87 -31.51 -7.22
C GLU A 447 -21.72 -32.32 -6.61
N GLN A 448 -20.52 -32.21 -7.17
CA GLN A 448 -19.36 -33.00 -6.72
C GLN A 448 -18.53 -32.28 -5.62
N GLY A 449 -18.81 -31.00 -5.33
CA GLY A 449 -17.98 -30.19 -4.44
C GLY A 449 -16.57 -30.00 -4.98
N ALA A 450 -16.41 -29.99 -6.33
CA ALA A 450 -15.14 -29.92 -7.05
C ALA A 450 -14.97 -28.57 -7.77
N SER A 451 -13.75 -28.24 -8.22
CA SER A 451 -13.52 -27.09 -9.08
C SER A 451 -13.97 -27.36 -10.52
N LEU A 452 -14.22 -26.28 -11.30
CA LEU A 452 -14.49 -26.42 -12.73
C LEU A 452 -13.36 -27.14 -13.46
N TYR A 453 -12.11 -26.89 -13.06
CA TYR A 453 -10.93 -27.51 -13.64
C TYR A 453 -10.96 -29.05 -13.45
N GLU A 454 -11.30 -29.53 -12.25
CA GLU A 454 -11.38 -30.96 -11.97
C GLU A 454 -12.46 -31.64 -12.79
N VAL A 455 -13.64 -31.02 -12.93
CA VAL A 455 -14.72 -31.56 -13.78
C VAL A 455 -14.29 -31.59 -15.24
N ILE A 456 -13.65 -30.55 -15.75
CA ILE A 456 -13.16 -30.49 -17.14
C ILE A 456 -12.06 -31.52 -17.38
N ARG A 457 -11.12 -31.66 -16.46
CA ARG A 457 -10.04 -32.65 -16.52
C ARG A 457 -10.57 -34.09 -16.61
N ASN A 458 -11.66 -34.34 -15.95
CA ASN A 458 -12.32 -35.64 -15.88
C ASN A 458 -13.60 -35.72 -16.74
N ALA A 459 -13.70 -34.86 -17.78
CA ALA A 459 -14.92 -34.74 -18.61
C ALA A 459 -15.42 -36.08 -19.19
N ASP A 460 -14.51 -37.03 -19.47
CA ASP A 460 -14.82 -38.34 -19.97
C ASP A 460 -15.68 -39.19 -19.01
N LEU A 461 -15.66 -38.88 -17.72
CA LEU A 461 -16.44 -39.54 -16.69
C LEU A 461 -17.91 -39.07 -16.67
N PHE A 462 -18.20 -37.93 -17.30
CA PHE A 462 -19.52 -37.30 -17.30
C PHE A 462 -20.23 -37.47 -18.64
N PRO A 463 -21.25 -38.34 -18.75
CA PRO A 463 -21.98 -38.59 -20.00
C PRO A 463 -22.58 -37.32 -20.63
N THR A 464 -22.99 -36.37 -19.78
CA THR A 464 -23.58 -35.09 -20.19
C THR A 464 -22.61 -34.15 -20.88
N LEU A 465 -21.28 -34.36 -20.74
CA LEU A 465 -20.22 -33.60 -21.37
C LEU A 465 -19.64 -34.27 -22.62
N LYS A 466 -19.87 -35.56 -22.81
CA LYS A 466 -19.33 -36.33 -23.97
C LYS A 466 -19.80 -35.85 -25.35
N ALA A 467 -20.87 -35.07 -25.40
CA ALA A 467 -21.41 -34.50 -26.64
C ALA A 467 -21.05 -33.04 -26.85
N ALA A 468 -20.24 -32.47 -26.00
CA ALA A 468 -19.82 -31.06 -26.01
C ALA A 468 -18.30 -30.96 -26.16
#